data_de8b58556357c737a1b4309cc8332425
#
_entry.id   de8b58556357c737a1b4309cc8332425
#
_cell.length_a   1.000
_cell.length_b   1.000
_cell.length_c   1.000
_cell.angle_alpha   90.00
_cell.angle_beta   90.00
_cell.angle_gamma   90.00
#
_symmetry.space_group_name_H-M   'P 1'
#
loop_
_entity.id
_entity.type
_entity.pdbx_description
1 polymer ?
#
loop_
_entity_poly.entity_id
_entity_poly.type
_entity_poly.pdbx_seq_one_letter_code
_entity_poly.pdbx_strand_id
1 'polypeptide(L)'
;GYNCGRPSGFMSKEDFDALPDNRKTLIRSAKEVRVILGVANFDGALKQEGDDLVDADLGFIPFVWDIQNQESSKDIDAVFAKCQQLNVNPLDFLTKVETSERKLPNGNSFYVTKSSLDLSNKVNRDDADEEHFVSFQSWIQGYNQFVIGKHHELAHTNESVDKELVESFIDITSDEKVQ
;
A
#
# COMPACT_ATOMS: atom_id res chain seq x y z
N GLY A 1 -5.11 -1.88 7.24
CA GLY A 1 -4.93 -0.82 6.28
C GLY A 1 -5.64 0.43 6.73
N TYR A 2 -4.90 1.51 6.86
CA TYR A 2 -5.47 2.81 7.16
C TYR A 2 -6.28 3.27 5.96
N ASN A 3 -7.56 3.47 6.16
CA ASN A 3 -8.41 4.18 5.24
C ASN A 3 -8.27 5.67 5.52
N CYS A 4 -7.15 6.26 5.07
CA CYS A 4 -6.78 7.64 5.37
C CYS A 4 -7.88 8.60 4.92
N GLY A 5 -8.83 8.88 5.83
CA GLY A 5 -9.76 9.99 5.70
C GLY A 5 -10.76 9.93 4.53
N ARG A 6 -10.81 8.84 3.75
CA ARG A 6 -12.00 8.61 2.94
C ARG A 6 -13.09 8.08 3.86
N PRO A 7 -14.26 8.70 3.85
CA PRO A 7 -15.45 8.12 4.45
C PRO A 7 -15.90 6.94 3.58
N SER A 8 -15.05 5.91 3.49
CA SER A 8 -15.30 4.74 2.68
C SER A 8 -16.37 3.91 3.36
N GLY A 9 -17.58 4.08 2.92
CA GLY A 9 -18.72 3.32 3.37
C GLY A 9 -19.23 3.65 4.78
N PHE A 10 -18.56 4.53 5.52
CA PHE A 10 -18.97 4.93 6.88
C PHE A 10 -19.73 6.23 6.92
N MET A 11 -19.72 7.01 5.84
CA MET A 11 -20.44 8.27 5.76
C MET A 11 -21.37 8.25 4.56
N SER A 12 -22.65 8.55 4.77
CA SER A 12 -23.60 8.70 3.69
C SER A 12 -23.27 9.94 2.85
N LYS A 13 -23.82 10.02 1.63
CA LYS A 13 -23.64 11.21 0.78
C LYS A 13 -24.24 12.44 1.45
N GLU A 14 -25.39 12.28 2.12
CA GLU A 14 -26.09 13.33 2.85
C GLU A 14 -25.21 13.89 3.99
N ASP A 15 -24.57 12.99 4.76
CA ASP A 15 -23.67 13.40 5.85
C ASP A 15 -22.44 14.12 5.31
N PHE A 16 -21.86 13.63 4.21
CA PHE A 16 -20.75 14.31 3.55
C PHE A 16 -21.14 15.69 3.03
N ASP A 17 -22.32 15.83 2.42
CA ASP A 17 -22.80 17.09 1.86
C ASP A 17 -23.15 18.10 2.98
N ALA A 18 -23.44 17.63 4.18
CA ALA A 18 -23.67 18.46 5.36
C ALA A 18 -22.38 19.00 6.01
N LEU A 19 -21.21 18.44 5.68
CA LEU A 19 -19.95 18.90 6.26
C LEU A 19 -19.58 20.32 5.80
N PRO A 20 -18.83 21.09 6.62
CA PRO A 20 -18.20 22.34 6.20
C PRO A 20 -17.23 22.13 5.02
N ASP A 21 -17.07 23.15 4.16
CA ASP A 21 -16.27 23.04 2.94
C ASP A 21 -14.78 22.76 3.20
N ASN A 22 -14.21 23.27 4.29
CA ASN A 22 -12.84 22.94 4.70
C ASN A 22 -12.69 21.44 5.00
N ARG A 23 -13.67 20.80 5.63
CA ARG A 23 -13.67 19.35 5.90
C ARG A 23 -13.86 18.54 4.62
N LYS A 24 -14.79 18.95 3.75
CA LYS A 24 -14.95 18.31 2.43
C LYS A 24 -13.66 18.34 1.63
N THR A 25 -12.95 19.47 1.65
CA THR A 25 -11.67 19.62 0.96
C THR A 25 -10.62 18.69 1.55
N LEU A 26 -10.51 18.61 2.88
CA LEU A 26 -9.59 17.71 3.57
C LEU A 26 -9.86 16.24 3.21
N ILE A 27 -11.12 15.82 3.30
CA ILE A 27 -11.53 14.46 2.94
C ILE A 27 -11.22 14.13 1.47
N ARG A 28 -11.48 15.08 0.55
CA ARG A 28 -11.18 14.91 -0.88
C ARG A 28 -9.68 14.87 -1.18
N SER A 29 -8.87 15.53 -0.36
CA SER A 29 -7.40 15.51 -0.52
C SER A 29 -6.75 14.23 0.02
N ALA A 30 -7.44 13.51 0.90
CA ALA A 30 -6.94 12.25 1.43
C ALA A 30 -6.88 11.18 0.34
N LYS A 31 -5.74 10.51 0.25
CA LYS A 31 -5.52 9.43 -0.72
C LYS A 31 -5.30 8.13 0.03
N GLU A 32 -5.97 7.10 -0.43
CA GLU A 32 -5.66 5.74 -0.01
C GLU A 32 -4.38 5.28 -0.72
N VAL A 33 -3.43 4.80 0.06
CA VAL A 33 -2.17 4.23 -0.46
C VAL A 33 -2.06 2.81 0.06
N ARG A 34 -1.92 1.86 -0.85
CA ARG A 34 -1.56 0.49 -0.51
C ARG A 34 -0.05 0.37 -0.49
N VAL A 35 0.53 0.00 0.65
CA VAL A 35 1.97 -0.21 0.80
C VAL A 35 2.25 -1.70 0.78
N ILE A 36 3.09 -2.14 -0.15
CA ILE A 36 3.57 -3.52 -0.26
C ILE A 36 5.05 -3.55 0.05
N LEU A 37 5.43 -4.44 0.94
CA LEU A 37 6.83 -4.72 1.25
C LEU A 37 7.15 -6.16 0.85
N GLY A 38 8.35 -6.38 0.37
CA GLY A 38 8.78 -7.69 -0.06
C GLY A 38 10.19 -7.68 -0.61
N VAL A 39 10.58 -8.80 -1.19
CA VAL A 39 11.78 -8.92 -1.99
C VAL A 39 11.39 -9.14 -3.45
N ALA A 40 12.09 -8.51 -4.37
CA ALA A 40 11.80 -8.58 -5.80
C ALA A 40 13.04 -8.80 -6.62
N ASN A 41 12.90 -9.55 -7.70
CA ASN A 41 13.84 -9.59 -8.80
C ASN A 41 13.24 -8.82 -9.99
N PHE A 42 14.08 -8.03 -10.67
CA PHE A 42 13.67 -7.19 -11.79
C PHE A 42 14.25 -7.73 -13.09
N ASP A 43 13.41 -8.34 -13.93
CA ASP A 43 13.81 -8.79 -15.26
C ASP A 43 14.17 -7.59 -16.14
N GLY A 44 15.33 -7.66 -16.80
CA GLY A 44 15.80 -6.60 -17.69
C GLY A 44 16.23 -5.33 -16.95
N ALA A 45 16.64 -5.43 -15.69
CA ALA A 45 17.23 -4.32 -14.97
C ALA A 45 18.52 -3.86 -15.66
N LEU A 46 18.69 -2.54 -15.75
CA LEU A 46 19.88 -1.93 -16.32
C LEU A 46 20.61 -1.11 -15.25
N LYS A 47 21.93 -1.18 -15.24
CA LYS A 47 22.80 -0.29 -14.46
C LYS A 47 23.60 0.61 -15.38
N GLN A 48 23.91 1.79 -14.90
CA GLN A 48 24.79 2.71 -15.63
C GLN A 48 26.24 2.40 -15.31
N GLU A 49 27.04 2.14 -16.35
CA GLU A 49 28.48 2.02 -16.27
C GLU A 49 29.12 3.06 -17.20
N GLY A 50 29.60 4.18 -16.63
CA GLY A 50 30.03 5.33 -17.42
C GLY A 50 28.85 5.96 -18.16
N ASP A 51 28.94 6.05 -19.49
CA ASP A 51 27.88 6.56 -20.37
C ASP A 51 26.95 5.44 -20.92
N ASP A 52 27.26 4.18 -20.65
CA ASP A 52 26.52 3.03 -21.18
C ASP A 52 25.52 2.47 -20.15
N LEU A 53 24.43 1.88 -20.67
CA LEU A 53 23.47 1.08 -19.90
C LEU A 53 23.77 -0.40 -20.18
N VAL A 54 24.09 -1.15 -19.14
CA VAL A 54 24.40 -2.57 -19.23
C VAL A 54 23.41 -3.40 -18.41
N ASP A 55 23.16 -4.63 -18.83
CA ASP A 55 22.28 -5.53 -18.08
C ASP A 55 22.81 -5.75 -16.66
N ALA A 56 21.90 -5.68 -15.70
CA ALA A 56 22.20 -5.88 -14.29
C ALA A 56 21.36 -7.03 -13.73
N ASP A 57 22.03 -8.07 -13.26
CA ASP A 57 21.40 -9.05 -12.38
C ASP A 57 21.49 -8.52 -10.94
N LEU A 58 20.36 -8.05 -10.42
CA LEU A 58 20.26 -7.50 -9.06
C LEU A 58 19.95 -8.57 -8.02
N GLY A 59 19.65 -9.81 -8.46
CA GLY A 59 19.10 -10.83 -7.59
C GLY A 59 17.79 -10.39 -6.93
N PHE A 60 17.46 -10.97 -5.78
CA PHE A 60 16.32 -10.54 -4.99
C PHE A 60 16.74 -9.42 -4.05
N ILE A 61 16.10 -8.25 -4.20
CA ILE A 61 16.34 -7.06 -3.38
C ILE A 61 15.10 -6.67 -2.59
N PRO A 62 15.24 -6.16 -1.35
CA PRO A 62 14.11 -5.65 -0.58
C PRO A 62 13.53 -4.40 -1.24
N PHE A 63 12.19 -4.28 -1.24
CA PHE A 63 11.51 -3.13 -1.81
C PHE A 63 10.33 -2.68 -0.94
N VAL A 64 9.95 -1.42 -1.11
CA VAL A 64 8.71 -0.82 -0.64
C VAL A 64 8.00 -0.25 -1.85
N TRP A 65 6.75 -0.61 -2.04
CA TRP A 65 5.94 -0.16 -3.16
C TRP A 65 4.66 0.53 -2.70
N ASP A 66 4.55 1.82 -2.98
CA ASP A 66 3.40 2.64 -2.68
C ASP A 66 2.44 2.66 -3.88
N ILE A 67 1.30 2.01 -3.75
CA ILE A 67 0.30 1.92 -4.79
C ILE A 67 -0.78 2.96 -4.52
N GLN A 68 -0.81 4.03 -5.31
CA GLN A 68 -1.83 5.07 -5.26
C GLN A 68 -2.93 4.89 -6.31
N ASN A 69 -2.67 4.09 -7.34
CA ASN A 69 -3.61 3.80 -8.40
C ASN A 69 -4.62 2.75 -7.94
N GLN A 70 -5.91 3.08 -8.01
CA GLN A 70 -6.97 2.19 -7.54
C GLN A 70 -7.07 0.88 -8.35
N GLU A 71 -6.78 0.91 -9.67
CA GLU A 71 -6.80 -0.30 -10.51
C GLU A 71 -5.69 -1.26 -10.09
N SER A 72 -4.46 -0.73 -9.90
CA SER A 72 -3.32 -1.51 -9.40
C SER A 72 -3.54 -2.04 -7.98
N SER A 73 -4.16 -1.24 -7.10
CA SER A 73 -4.49 -1.69 -5.74
C SER A 73 -5.47 -2.87 -5.75
N LYS A 74 -6.53 -2.80 -6.56
CA LYS A 74 -7.49 -3.91 -6.70
C LYS A 74 -6.86 -5.15 -7.30
N ASP A 75 -5.93 -4.98 -8.23
CA ASP A 75 -5.23 -6.07 -8.89
C ASP A 75 -4.38 -6.86 -7.90
N ILE A 76 -3.58 -6.18 -7.09
CA ILE A 76 -2.77 -6.85 -6.06
C ILE A 76 -3.63 -7.43 -4.93
N ASP A 77 -4.73 -6.77 -4.54
CA ASP A 77 -5.67 -7.30 -3.56
C ASP A 77 -6.31 -8.62 -4.03
N ALA A 78 -6.53 -8.79 -5.34
CA ALA A 78 -7.02 -10.05 -5.90
C ALA A 78 -6.01 -11.20 -5.72
N VAL A 79 -4.71 -10.93 -5.77
CA VAL A 79 -3.66 -11.92 -5.48
C VAL A 79 -3.76 -12.39 -4.04
N PHE A 80 -3.83 -11.46 -3.08
CA PHE A 80 -3.97 -11.82 -1.66
C PHE A 80 -5.29 -12.54 -1.37
N ALA A 81 -6.40 -12.11 -1.96
CA ALA A 81 -7.67 -12.80 -1.84
C ALA A 81 -7.60 -14.24 -2.36
N LYS A 82 -6.88 -14.47 -3.47
CA LYS A 82 -6.65 -15.81 -4.01
C LYS A 82 -5.83 -16.68 -3.04
N CYS A 83 -4.78 -16.12 -2.43
CA CYS A 83 -4.02 -16.83 -1.40
C CYS A 83 -4.91 -17.23 -0.22
N GLN A 84 -5.78 -16.36 0.26
CA GLN A 84 -6.73 -16.66 1.32
C GLN A 84 -7.72 -17.76 0.92
N GLN A 85 -8.29 -17.69 -0.28
CA GLN A 85 -9.22 -18.72 -0.78
C GLN A 85 -8.57 -20.11 -0.87
N LEU A 86 -7.29 -20.15 -1.24
CA LEU A 86 -6.52 -21.40 -1.36
C LEU A 86 -5.89 -21.82 -0.02
N ASN A 87 -6.04 -21.02 1.02
CA ASN A 87 -5.41 -21.21 2.34
C ASN A 87 -3.89 -21.42 2.22
N VAL A 88 -3.24 -20.56 1.41
CA VAL A 88 -1.78 -20.57 1.22
C VAL A 88 -1.18 -19.26 1.72
N ASN A 89 0.06 -19.34 2.23
CA ASN A 89 0.79 -18.14 2.62
C ASN A 89 1.31 -17.42 1.36
N PRO A 90 1.00 -16.13 1.15
CA PRO A 90 1.52 -15.37 -0.01
C PRO A 90 3.05 -15.32 -0.06
N LEU A 91 3.73 -15.45 1.06
CA LEU A 91 5.20 -15.49 1.12
C LEU A 91 5.82 -16.79 0.60
N ASP A 92 5.01 -17.83 0.40
CA ASP A 92 5.49 -19.12 -0.11
C ASP A 92 5.50 -19.20 -1.65
N PHE A 93 5.00 -18.17 -2.35
CA PHE A 93 4.84 -18.20 -3.79
C PHE A 93 5.26 -16.88 -4.43
N LEU A 94 5.75 -16.94 -5.67
CA LEU A 94 6.09 -15.75 -6.43
C LEU A 94 4.82 -15.03 -6.91
N THR A 95 4.84 -13.71 -6.81
CA THR A 95 3.88 -12.83 -7.48
C THR A 95 4.57 -12.13 -8.61
N LYS A 96 4.16 -12.44 -9.84
CA LYS A 96 4.64 -11.74 -11.03
C LYS A 96 3.86 -10.45 -11.18
N VAL A 97 4.58 -9.34 -11.38
CA VAL A 97 4.01 -8.01 -11.60
C VAL A 97 4.50 -7.48 -12.92
N GLU A 98 3.59 -7.10 -13.79
CA GLU A 98 3.86 -6.52 -15.10
C GLU A 98 3.18 -5.17 -15.22
N THR A 99 3.68 -4.29 -16.09
CA THR A 99 3.02 -3.02 -16.39
C THR A 99 2.14 -3.14 -17.64
N SER A 100 1.00 -2.46 -17.63
CA SER A 100 0.09 -2.38 -18.76
C SER A 100 -0.29 -0.92 -19.02
N GLU A 101 -0.09 -0.46 -20.25
CA GLU A 101 -0.50 0.88 -20.67
C GLU A 101 -2.04 0.98 -20.76
N ARG A 102 -2.55 2.11 -20.28
CA ARG A 102 -3.94 2.53 -20.40
C ARG A 102 -3.99 3.92 -21.01
N LYS A 103 -5.04 4.17 -21.83
CA LYS A 103 -5.28 5.48 -22.44
C LYS A 103 -6.49 6.15 -21.81
N LEU A 104 -6.33 7.41 -21.44
CA LEU A 104 -7.42 8.27 -21.02
C LEU A 104 -8.20 8.80 -22.25
N PRO A 105 -9.46 9.22 -22.09
CA PRO A 105 -10.26 9.81 -23.19
C PRO A 105 -9.61 11.06 -23.80
N ASN A 106 -8.75 11.76 -23.06
CA ASN A 106 -8.00 12.93 -23.52
C ASN A 106 -6.72 12.57 -24.31
N GLY A 107 -6.46 11.26 -24.56
CA GLY A 107 -5.31 10.77 -25.31
C GLY A 107 -4.05 10.54 -24.46
N ASN A 108 -4.03 10.94 -23.21
CA ASN A 108 -2.88 10.69 -22.32
C ASN A 108 -2.81 9.21 -21.94
N SER A 109 -1.59 8.69 -21.85
CA SER A 109 -1.32 7.33 -21.38
C SER A 109 -0.93 7.34 -19.92
N PHE A 110 -1.30 6.26 -19.22
CA PHE A 110 -0.81 5.94 -17.87
C PHE A 110 -0.58 4.42 -17.76
N TYR A 111 0.21 4.04 -16.77
CA TYR A 111 0.53 2.64 -16.56
C TYR A 111 -0.18 2.12 -15.31
N VAL A 112 -0.70 0.90 -15.42
CA VAL A 112 -1.23 0.13 -14.29
C VAL A 112 -0.47 -1.18 -14.18
N THR A 113 -0.44 -1.75 -13.00
CA THR A 113 0.17 -3.06 -12.80
C THR A 113 -0.84 -4.17 -13.05
N LYS A 114 -0.32 -5.31 -13.47
CA LYS A 114 -1.01 -6.59 -13.58
C LYS A 114 -0.24 -7.61 -12.77
N SER A 115 -0.90 -8.12 -11.74
CA SER A 115 -0.30 -9.05 -10.79
C SER A 115 -0.86 -10.45 -10.98
N SER A 116 -0.02 -11.46 -10.93
CA SER A 116 -0.43 -12.87 -11.02
C SER A 116 0.36 -13.71 -10.03
N LEU A 117 -0.35 -14.62 -9.34
CA LEU A 117 0.26 -15.56 -8.41
C LEU A 117 0.74 -16.81 -9.16
N ASP A 118 2.03 -17.11 -9.07
CA ASP A 118 2.61 -18.36 -9.58
C ASP A 118 2.57 -19.44 -8.50
N LEU A 119 1.59 -20.32 -8.60
CA LEU A 119 1.43 -21.46 -7.70
C LEU A 119 2.31 -22.67 -8.07
N SER A 120 2.97 -22.63 -9.24
CA SER A 120 3.79 -23.74 -9.72
C SER A 120 5.15 -23.77 -9.04
N ASN A 121 5.64 -22.61 -8.62
CA ASN A 121 6.95 -22.45 -8.04
C ASN A 121 6.83 -21.98 -6.58
N LYS A 122 7.07 -22.91 -5.67
CA LYS A 122 7.17 -22.59 -4.25
C LYS A 122 8.52 -21.94 -3.95
N VAL A 123 8.51 -20.82 -3.25
CA VAL A 123 9.72 -20.12 -2.81
C VAL A 123 10.32 -20.87 -1.61
N ASN A 124 11.60 -21.20 -1.71
CA ASN A 124 12.36 -21.67 -0.57
C ASN A 124 13.05 -20.46 0.05
N ARG A 125 12.51 -19.98 1.16
CA ARG A 125 13.08 -18.87 1.91
C ARG A 125 14.35 -19.32 2.62
N ASP A 126 15.34 -18.46 2.65
CA ASP A 126 16.58 -18.62 3.41
C ASP A 126 16.63 -17.68 4.63
N ASP A 127 17.72 -17.75 5.38
CA ASP A 127 17.89 -16.91 6.58
C ASP A 127 17.94 -15.40 6.24
N ALA A 128 18.44 -15.03 5.06
CA ALA A 128 18.48 -13.64 4.60
C ALA A 128 17.07 -13.11 4.31
N ASP A 129 16.20 -13.93 3.72
CA ASP A 129 14.79 -13.60 3.52
C ASP A 129 14.07 -13.36 4.86
N GLU A 130 14.32 -14.21 5.85
CA GLU A 130 13.72 -14.05 7.18
C GLU A 130 14.20 -12.75 7.87
N GLU A 131 15.48 -12.36 7.72
CA GLU A 131 16.00 -11.07 8.20
C GLU A 131 15.29 -9.89 7.52
N HIS A 132 15.02 -9.97 6.23
CA HIS A 132 14.24 -8.96 5.51
C HIS A 132 12.82 -8.83 6.07
N PHE A 133 12.14 -9.94 6.34
CA PHE A 133 10.78 -9.90 6.91
C PHE A 133 10.74 -9.30 8.32
N VAL A 134 11.73 -9.59 9.18
CA VAL A 134 11.87 -8.94 10.49
C VAL A 134 12.07 -7.43 10.33
N SER A 135 12.90 -7.02 9.36
CA SER A 135 13.13 -5.61 9.06
C SER A 135 11.86 -4.92 8.56
N PHE A 136 11.06 -5.58 7.72
CA PHE A 136 9.78 -5.05 7.25
C PHE A 136 8.77 -4.88 8.39
N GLN A 137 8.68 -5.83 9.31
CA GLN A 137 7.83 -5.69 10.49
C GLN A 137 8.23 -4.49 11.35
N SER A 138 9.53 -4.30 11.58
CA SER A 138 10.05 -3.16 12.32
C SER A 138 9.76 -1.84 11.59
N TRP A 139 9.90 -1.83 10.27
CA TRP A 139 9.58 -0.66 9.45
C TRP A 139 8.09 -0.31 9.53
N ILE A 140 7.19 -1.30 9.40
CA ILE A 140 5.73 -1.11 9.51
C ILE A 140 5.37 -0.51 10.87
N GLN A 141 5.94 -1.05 11.95
CA GLN A 141 5.70 -0.53 13.31
C GLN A 141 6.18 0.91 13.44
N GLY A 142 7.39 1.23 12.98
CA GLY A 142 7.94 2.59 13.00
C GLY A 142 7.11 3.56 12.16
N TYR A 143 6.68 3.14 10.97
CA TYR A 143 5.83 3.95 10.09
C TYR A 143 4.46 4.22 10.71
N ASN A 144 3.83 3.22 11.31
CA ASN A 144 2.56 3.39 12.01
C ASN A 144 2.69 4.37 13.18
N GLN A 145 3.75 4.25 13.99
CA GLN A 145 4.02 5.19 15.08
C GLN A 145 4.23 6.62 14.56
N PHE A 146 4.96 6.79 13.47
CA PHE A 146 5.16 8.09 12.83
C PHE A 146 3.83 8.70 12.37
N VAL A 147 2.99 7.93 11.69
CA VAL A 147 1.68 8.40 11.19
C VAL A 147 0.77 8.79 12.35
N ILE A 148 0.70 7.96 13.40
CA ILE A 148 -0.07 8.24 14.61
C ILE A 148 0.45 9.50 15.31
N GLY A 149 1.78 9.63 15.47
CA GLY A 149 2.41 10.80 16.08
C GLY A 149 2.09 12.09 15.32
N LYS A 150 2.20 12.07 13.98
CA LYS A 150 1.84 13.20 13.14
C LYS A 150 0.36 13.57 13.23
N HIS A 151 -0.49 12.58 13.33
CA HIS A 151 -1.92 12.81 13.52
C HIS A 151 -2.22 13.50 14.85
N HIS A 152 -1.57 13.06 15.94
CA HIS A 152 -1.69 13.70 17.25
C HIS A 152 -1.16 15.14 17.24
N GLU A 153 0.01 15.41 16.63
CA GLU A 153 0.54 16.76 16.48
C GLU A 153 -0.46 17.69 15.77
N LEU A 154 -1.05 17.23 14.66
CA LEU A 154 -2.03 18.02 13.90
C LEU A 154 -3.34 18.23 14.66
N ALA A 155 -3.77 17.26 15.45
CA ALA A 155 -4.96 17.37 16.29
C ALA A 155 -4.78 18.39 17.42
N HIS A 156 -3.57 18.49 18.00
CA HIS A 156 -3.25 19.47 19.03
C HIS A 156 -3.03 20.91 18.50
N THR A 157 -2.57 21.03 17.25
CA THR A 157 -2.35 22.35 16.62
C THR A 157 -3.63 22.98 16.08
N ASN A 158 -4.63 22.20 15.76
CA ASN A 158 -5.94 22.67 15.29
C ASN A 158 -6.99 22.52 16.39
N GLU A 159 -7.08 23.47 17.31
CA GLU A 159 -8.14 23.56 18.33
C GLU A 159 -9.58 23.54 17.76
N SER A 160 -9.72 23.62 16.44
CA SER A 160 -11.01 23.57 15.72
C SER A 160 -11.30 22.23 15.04
N VAL A 161 -10.41 21.25 15.13
CA VAL A 161 -10.67 19.90 14.59
C VAL A 161 -11.38 19.09 15.69
N ASP A 162 -12.63 18.76 15.43
CA ASP A 162 -13.52 18.04 16.31
C ASP A 162 -12.85 16.79 16.89
N LYS A 163 -12.75 16.71 18.21
CA LYS A 163 -12.14 15.57 18.91
C LYS A 163 -12.80 14.24 18.51
N GLU A 164 -14.12 14.25 18.25
CA GLU A 164 -14.85 13.07 17.80
C GLU A 164 -14.34 12.52 16.46
N LEU A 165 -13.92 13.40 15.53
CA LEU A 165 -13.37 12.95 14.27
C LEU A 165 -11.99 12.29 14.47
N VAL A 166 -11.18 12.83 15.37
CA VAL A 166 -9.86 12.31 15.73
C VAL A 166 -9.98 10.97 16.46
N GLU A 167 -10.90 10.87 17.40
CA GLU A 167 -11.16 9.65 18.17
C GLU A 167 -11.71 8.52 17.28
N SER A 168 -12.56 8.83 16.29
CA SER A 168 -13.06 7.83 15.34
C SER A 168 -11.96 7.23 14.46
N PHE A 169 -10.85 7.94 14.23
CA PHE A 169 -9.67 7.40 13.52
C PHE A 169 -8.78 6.54 14.41
N ILE A 170 -8.80 6.75 15.71
CA ILE A 170 -7.97 6.02 16.69
C ILE A 170 -8.63 4.70 17.10
N ASP A 171 -9.96 4.66 17.14
CA ASP A 171 -10.72 3.50 17.62
C ASP A 171 -10.62 2.27 16.68
N ILE A 172 -10.25 2.47 15.43
CA ILE A 172 -10.02 1.39 14.46
C ILE A 172 -8.77 0.54 14.80
N THR A 173 -7.88 1.05 15.66
CA THR A 173 -6.64 0.35 16.03
C THR A 173 -6.75 -0.50 17.28
N SER A 174 -7.86 -0.42 18.02
CA SER A 174 -8.02 -1.13 19.30
C SER A 174 -8.68 -2.50 19.20
N ASP A 175 -9.30 -2.88 18.07
CA ASP A 175 -10.09 -4.10 17.93
C ASP A 175 -9.40 -5.31 17.29
N GLU A 176 -8.13 -5.22 16.88
CA GLU A 176 -7.36 -6.40 16.51
C GLU A 176 -6.54 -6.96 17.68
N LYS A 177 -7.24 -7.43 18.71
CA LYS A 177 -6.67 -8.49 19.55
C LYS A 177 -6.83 -9.80 18.80
N VAL A 178 -5.72 -10.20 18.21
CA VAL A 178 -5.49 -11.55 17.68
C VAL A 178 -5.87 -12.58 18.74
N GLN A 179 -6.85 -13.39 18.43
CA GLN A 179 -7.03 -14.71 19.04
C GLN A 179 -6.26 -15.74 18.23
#